data_9668fadfe9a0126593d5b58296aeb0a5
#
_entry.id   9668fadfe9a0126593d5b58296aeb0a5
#
_cell.length_a   1.000
_cell.length_b   1.000
_cell.length_c   1.000
_cell.angle_alpha   90.00
_cell.angle_beta   90.00
_cell.angle_gamma   90.00
#
_symmetry.space_group_name_H-M   'P 1'
#
loop_
_entity.id
_entity.type
_entity.pdbx_description
1 polymer ?
#
loop_
_entity_poly.entity_id
_entity_poly.type
_entity_poly.pdbx_seq_one_letter_code
_entity_poly.pdbx_strand_id
1 'polypeptide(L)'
;MSILCERIQIDGVEFANRIVFQPMEGCDCNPDGTPSALTVAKYENAARSGAGLIWMEANAVCPEGRTNPGQMMLTSENLPIFKSFIASLKKIAADECGINPIIILQLTHSGRQSIVPMIAYRHPIYEEKRPVTDDNIVTDEYLDTLPEKYAASALLAIEAGFDGVDVKSCHGYLFQELLSAFNRPGRYGGSFENRIRLYIDSVKAVKAAVPADYFVVSRLGAADMVPKPYGFGTTEDNELDLTETDMLVERLMAEGIRLINITIGNPYYNPHINRPFRQGAYEAPEAPEVGLARFITVQKHLKDKFPELKLVGSGLSYYRADLMERAEEMINVGAADLVGFGRGSIAYPMFYRDWKDGRFDVKKCCVSCSKCTALMRAKCVSGCAVFNEYYRNLYKEKVACHK
;
A
#
# COMPACT_ATOMS: atom_id res chain seq x y z
N MET A 1 26.36 -12.51 -8.24
CA MET A 1 25.54 -11.25 -8.25
C MET A 1 24.30 -11.55 -7.43
N SER A 2 23.86 -10.62 -6.58
CA SER A 2 22.67 -10.83 -5.74
C SER A 2 21.41 -10.96 -6.58
N ILE A 3 20.52 -11.88 -6.19
CA ILE A 3 19.20 -12.05 -6.82
C ILE A 3 18.37 -10.75 -6.81
N LEU A 4 18.60 -9.87 -5.83
CA LEU A 4 17.92 -8.58 -5.73
C LEU A 4 18.24 -7.64 -6.89
N CYS A 5 19.43 -7.79 -7.51
CA CYS A 5 19.88 -6.99 -8.65
C CYS A 5 19.46 -7.57 -10.01
N GLU A 6 18.86 -8.76 -10.02
CA GLU A 6 18.43 -9.42 -11.25
C GLU A 6 17.17 -8.78 -11.81
N ARG A 7 17.13 -8.66 -13.15
CA ARG A 7 15.90 -8.29 -13.86
C ARG A 7 14.85 -9.38 -13.70
N ILE A 8 13.59 -8.99 -13.72
CA ILE A 8 12.47 -9.92 -13.73
C ILE A 8 11.40 -9.41 -14.69
N GLN A 9 10.77 -10.34 -15.41
CA GLN A 9 9.58 -10.03 -16.21
C GLN A 9 8.32 -10.52 -15.51
N ILE A 10 7.29 -9.67 -15.49
CA ILE A 10 5.98 -9.97 -14.92
C ILE A 10 4.94 -9.42 -15.88
N ASP A 11 4.11 -10.30 -16.43
CA ASP A 11 3.02 -9.96 -17.36
C ASP A 11 3.49 -9.06 -18.54
N GLY A 12 4.63 -9.41 -19.14
CA GLY A 12 5.24 -8.65 -20.24
C GLY A 12 6.01 -7.38 -19.83
N VAL A 13 5.95 -6.96 -18.57
CA VAL A 13 6.66 -5.78 -18.04
C VAL A 13 8.00 -6.19 -17.44
N GLU A 14 9.09 -5.55 -17.89
CA GLU A 14 10.44 -5.78 -17.36
C GLU A 14 10.77 -4.84 -16.21
N PHE A 15 11.20 -5.38 -15.09
CA PHE A 15 11.70 -4.66 -13.91
C PHE A 15 13.22 -4.74 -13.89
N ALA A 16 13.89 -3.61 -13.70
CA ALA A 16 15.35 -3.51 -13.71
C ALA A 16 16.02 -4.27 -12.55
N ASN A 17 15.31 -4.55 -11.48
CA ASN A 17 15.72 -5.31 -10.31
C ASN A 17 14.48 -5.66 -9.46
N ARG A 18 14.68 -6.37 -8.34
CA ARG A 18 13.59 -6.87 -7.49
C ARG A 18 13.22 -5.95 -6.31
N ILE A 19 13.69 -4.71 -6.31
CA ILE A 19 13.46 -3.75 -5.21
C ILE A 19 12.23 -2.88 -5.49
N VAL A 20 11.35 -2.78 -4.50
CA VAL A 20 10.13 -1.97 -4.57
C VAL A 20 10.16 -0.87 -3.51
N PHE A 21 9.99 0.37 -3.95
CA PHE A 21 9.66 1.48 -3.09
C PHE A 21 8.17 1.42 -2.78
N GLN A 22 7.80 1.04 -1.54
CA GLN A 22 6.40 0.78 -1.14
C GLN A 22 5.56 2.06 -1.06
N PRO A 23 4.24 1.98 -1.35
CA PRO A 23 3.32 3.10 -1.24
C PRO A 23 3.16 3.55 0.21
N MET A 24 3.87 4.63 0.56
CA MET A 24 3.85 5.22 1.90
C MET A 24 3.18 6.59 1.84
N GLU A 25 1.96 6.67 2.33
CA GLU A 25 1.19 7.91 2.35
C GLU A 25 1.88 8.96 3.22
N GLY A 26 2.19 10.11 2.60
CA GLY A 26 2.85 11.24 3.24
C GLY A 26 1.88 12.24 3.84
N CYS A 27 0.61 12.23 3.39
CA CYS A 27 -0.37 13.29 3.69
C CYS A 27 0.18 14.68 3.34
N ASP A 28 1.03 14.76 2.34
CA ASP A 28 1.90 15.91 2.04
C ASP A 28 1.64 16.53 0.66
N CYS A 29 0.60 16.11 -0.06
CA CYS A 29 0.16 16.79 -1.28
C CYS A 29 -0.52 18.13 -0.99
N ASN A 30 -0.64 18.97 -2.01
CA ASN A 30 -1.42 20.20 -1.96
C ASN A 30 -2.92 19.88 -1.80
N PRO A 31 -3.75 20.84 -1.33
CA PRO A 31 -5.19 20.60 -1.15
C PRO A 31 -5.94 20.19 -2.43
N ASP A 32 -5.45 20.60 -3.61
CA ASP A 32 -5.99 20.19 -4.92
C ASP A 32 -5.55 18.78 -5.35
N GLY A 33 -4.78 18.08 -4.51
CA GLY A 33 -4.28 16.73 -4.77
C GLY A 33 -2.97 16.67 -5.54
N THR A 34 -2.40 17.80 -5.96
CA THR A 34 -1.11 17.85 -6.68
C THR A 34 0.07 17.56 -5.76
N PRO A 35 1.19 17.02 -6.29
CA PRO A 35 2.42 16.86 -5.52
C PRO A 35 2.93 18.21 -4.97
N SER A 36 3.11 18.30 -3.64
CA SER A 36 3.80 19.43 -3.01
C SER A 36 5.32 19.26 -3.11
N ALA A 37 6.08 20.27 -2.65
CA ALA A 37 7.53 20.16 -2.57
C ALA A 37 8.02 18.95 -1.73
N LEU A 38 7.28 18.58 -0.67
CA LEU A 38 7.61 17.41 0.15
C LEU A 38 7.34 16.10 -0.61
N THR A 39 6.21 16.03 -1.31
CA THR A 39 5.86 14.90 -2.17
C THR A 39 6.88 14.72 -3.29
N VAL A 40 7.24 15.83 -3.98
CA VAL A 40 8.26 15.82 -5.03
C VAL A 40 9.59 15.31 -4.49
N ALA A 41 10.10 15.86 -3.39
CA ALA A 41 11.37 15.43 -2.77
C ALA A 41 11.37 13.95 -2.38
N LYS A 42 10.23 13.43 -1.86
CA LYS A 42 10.05 12.01 -1.53
C LYS A 42 10.24 11.10 -2.75
N TYR A 43 9.56 11.42 -3.86
CA TYR A 43 9.61 10.58 -5.05
C TYR A 43 10.86 10.80 -5.91
N GLU A 44 11.46 11.98 -5.92
CA GLU A 44 12.80 12.16 -6.47
C GLU A 44 13.83 11.28 -5.75
N ASN A 45 13.75 11.19 -4.41
CA ASN A 45 14.59 10.26 -3.66
C ASN A 45 14.29 8.79 -4.01
N ALA A 46 13.01 8.45 -4.26
CA ALA A 46 12.66 7.12 -4.76
C ALA A 46 13.29 6.84 -6.14
N ALA A 47 13.25 7.80 -7.05
CA ALA A 47 13.88 7.69 -8.36
C ALA A 47 15.41 7.52 -8.27
N ARG A 48 16.07 8.29 -7.38
CA ARG A 48 17.52 8.18 -7.11
C ARG A 48 17.94 6.90 -6.38
N SER A 49 16.99 6.18 -5.78
CA SER A 49 17.28 4.95 -5.02
C SER A 49 17.75 3.80 -5.89
N GLY A 50 17.44 3.83 -7.18
CA GLY A 50 17.70 2.74 -8.11
C GLY A 50 16.72 1.56 -7.99
N ALA A 51 15.60 1.70 -7.27
CA ALA A 51 14.55 0.67 -7.19
C ALA A 51 13.92 0.41 -8.56
N GLY A 52 13.70 -0.86 -8.90
CA GLY A 52 13.06 -1.28 -10.16
C GLY A 52 11.58 -0.94 -10.23
N LEU A 53 10.93 -0.79 -9.07
CA LEU A 53 9.53 -0.41 -8.97
C LEU A 53 9.32 0.70 -7.93
N ILE A 54 8.68 1.78 -8.35
CA ILE A 54 8.18 2.85 -7.49
C ILE A 54 6.66 2.70 -7.42
N TRP A 55 6.16 2.20 -6.30
CA TRP A 55 4.74 2.09 -6.04
C TRP A 55 4.29 3.34 -5.29
N MET A 56 3.62 4.25 -6.00
CA MET A 56 3.22 5.53 -5.42
C MET A 56 2.08 5.37 -4.42
N GLU A 57 1.99 6.32 -3.51
CA GLU A 57 0.99 6.34 -2.45
C GLU A 57 -0.46 6.40 -2.96
N ALA A 58 -1.39 6.20 -2.03
CA ALA A 58 -2.82 6.16 -2.30
C ALA A 58 -3.33 7.46 -2.94
N ASN A 59 -3.80 7.35 -4.17
CA ASN A 59 -4.48 8.38 -4.95
C ASN A 59 -5.99 8.18 -4.84
N ALA A 60 -6.72 9.16 -4.34
CA ALA A 60 -8.17 9.08 -4.24
C ALA A 60 -8.80 9.13 -5.63
N VAL A 61 -9.75 8.24 -5.92
CA VAL A 61 -10.49 8.18 -7.19
C VAL A 61 -11.65 9.19 -7.25
N CYS A 62 -11.99 9.79 -6.10
CA CYS A 62 -13.02 10.81 -5.98
C CYS A 62 -12.77 11.68 -4.73
N PRO A 63 -13.29 12.92 -4.69
CA PRO A 63 -13.06 13.86 -3.58
C PRO A 63 -13.54 13.32 -2.22
N GLU A 64 -14.72 12.73 -2.18
CA GLU A 64 -15.34 12.18 -0.97
C GLU A 64 -14.59 10.96 -0.43
N GLY A 65 -13.83 10.27 -1.29
CA GLY A 65 -12.98 9.14 -0.93
C GLY A 65 -11.61 9.52 -0.32
N ARG A 66 -11.28 10.81 -0.20
CA ARG A 66 -10.00 11.27 0.38
C ARG A 66 -9.97 11.06 1.90
N THR A 67 -8.83 10.58 2.40
CA THR A 67 -8.60 10.39 3.84
C THR A 67 -8.23 11.70 4.57
N ASN A 68 -7.61 12.65 3.86
CA ASN A 68 -7.20 13.96 4.38
C ASN A 68 -6.99 14.95 3.22
N PRO A 69 -6.93 16.29 3.49
CA PRO A 69 -6.73 17.29 2.45
C PRO A 69 -5.37 17.20 1.72
N GLY A 70 -4.36 16.55 2.33
CA GLY A 70 -3.04 16.31 1.73
C GLY A 70 -2.91 14.95 1.04
N GLN A 71 -4.00 14.23 0.80
CA GLN A 71 -3.94 13.00 0.01
C GLN A 71 -3.87 13.31 -1.48
N MET A 72 -3.04 12.57 -2.20
CA MET A 72 -2.93 12.65 -3.66
C MET A 72 -4.27 12.40 -4.34
N MET A 73 -4.58 13.19 -5.38
CA MET A 73 -5.75 12.99 -6.22
C MET A 73 -5.47 13.55 -7.62
N LEU A 74 -5.23 12.66 -8.57
CA LEU A 74 -5.07 13.01 -9.99
C LEU A 74 -6.45 13.27 -10.61
N THR A 75 -6.58 14.42 -11.26
CA THR A 75 -7.80 14.86 -11.96
C THR A 75 -7.44 15.38 -13.35
N SER A 76 -8.44 15.63 -14.21
CA SER A 76 -8.25 16.25 -15.52
C SER A 76 -7.60 17.65 -15.43
N GLU A 77 -7.97 18.41 -14.40
CA GLU A 77 -7.49 19.78 -14.21
C GLU A 77 -6.01 19.82 -13.84
N ASN A 78 -5.53 18.85 -13.03
CA ASN A 78 -4.15 18.83 -12.57
C ASN A 78 -3.23 17.85 -13.33
N LEU A 79 -3.76 17.18 -14.35
CA LEU A 79 -3.04 16.22 -15.19
C LEU A 79 -1.69 16.77 -15.76
N PRO A 80 -1.59 18.02 -16.26
CA PRO A 80 -0.31 18.54 -16.76
C PRO A 80 0.80 18.56 -15.70
N ILE A 81 0.45 18.78 -14.42
CA ILE A 81 1.40 18.77 -13.30
C ILE A 81 1.92 17.35 -13.08
N PHE A 82 1.02 16.37 -13.03
CA PHE A 82 1.43 14.97 -12.89
C PHE A 82 2.26 14.48 -14.07
N LYS A 83 1.91 14.86 -15.29
CA LYS A 83 2.68 14.53 -16.49
C LYS A 83 4.13 14.98 -16.40
N SER A 84 4.34 16.23 -16.00
CA SER A 84 5.67 16.80 -15.80
C SER A 84 6.40 16.11 -14.64
N PHE A 85 5.68 15.80 -13.56
CA PHE A 85 6.23 15.14 -12.38
C PHE A 85 6.73 13.73 -12.70
N ILE A 86 5.90 12.87 -13.33
CA ILE A 86 6.29 11.50 -13.68
C ILE A 86 7.44 11.49 -14.68
N ALA A 87 7.42 12.38 -15.69
CA ALA A 87 8.53 12.52 -16.63
C ALA A 87 9.84 12.90 -15.92
N SER A 88 9.80 13.80 -14.93
CA SER A 88 10.97 14.17 -14.14
C SER A 88 11.54 13.01 -13.33
N LEU A 89 10.68 12.18 -12.71
CA LEU A 89 11.12 10.99 -11.95
C LEU A 89 11.81 9.97 -12.85
N LYS A 90 11.24 9.67 -14.03
CA LYS A 90 11.85 8.78 -15.01
C LYS A 90 13.19 9.31 -15.49
N LYS A 91 13.28 10.62 -15.77
CA LYS A 91 14.53 11.26 -16.16
C LYS A 91 15.60 11.14 -15.08
N ILE A 92 15.29 11.45 -13.81
CA ILE A 92 16.22 11.33 -12.68
C ILE A 92 16.75 9.90 -12.56
N ALA A 93 15.88 8.90 -12.64
CA ALA A 93 16.29 7.49 -12.53
C ALA A 93 17.18 7.07 -13.70
N ALA A 94 16.88 7.51 -14.91
CA ALA A 94 17.71 7.24 -16.09
C ALA A 94 19.07 7.91 -15.98
N ASP A 95 19.13 9.20 -15.64
CA ASP A 95 20.37 9.99 -15.57
C ASP A 95 21.29 9.52 -14.42
N GLU A 96 20.72 9.23 -13.23
CA GLU A 96 21.53 8.95 -12.04
C GLU A 96 21.73 7.46 -11.74
N CYS A 97 20.83 6.60 -12.21
CA CYS A 97 20.88 5.16 -11.92
C CYS A 97 21.00 4.29 -13.17
N GLY A 98 20.84 4.86 -14.38
CA GLY A 98 20.86 4.11 -15.64
C GLY A 98 19.72 3.12 -15.81
N ILE A 99 18.58 3.34 -15.15
CA ILE A 99 17.40 2.47 -15.22
C ILE A 99 16.14 3.27 -15.53
N ASN A 100 15.14 2.57 -16.06
CA ASN A 100 13.77 3.05 -16.18
C ASN A 100 12.91 2.28 -15.16
N PRO A 101 12.61 2.86 -13.98
CA PRO A 101 11.75 2.19 -13.01
C PRO A 101 10.32 2.12 -13.53
N ILE A 102 9.61 1.06 -13.18
CA ILE A 102 8.17 1.00 -13.34
C ILE A 102 7.54 1.90 -12.26
N ILE A 103 6.63 2.79 -12.62
CA ILE A 103 5.94 3.70 -11.69
C ILE A 103 4.44 3.37 -11.69
N ILE A 104 3.92 2.91 -10.55
CA ILE A 104 2.51 2.51 -10.39
C ILE A 104 1.78 3.52 -9.51
N LEU A 105 0.59 3.95 -9.95
CA LEU A 105 -0.32 4.77 -9.14
C LEU A 105 -1.31 3.89 -8.38
N GLN A 106 -1.39 4.03 -7.05
CA GLN A 106 -2.33 3.28 -6.23
C GLN A 106 -3.70 3.97 -6.17
N LEU A 107 -4.71 3.41 -6.81
CA LEU A 107 -6.09 3.90 -6.81
C LEU A 107 -6.83 3.45 -5.54
N THR A 108 -7.56 4.37 -4.90
CA THR A 108 -8.23 4.07 -3.64
C THR A 108 -9.47 4.90 -3.38
N HIS A 109 -10.38 4.33 -2.59
CA HIS A 109 -11.43 5.04 -1.85
C HIS A 109 -11.24 4.74 -0.36
N SER A 110 -11.04 5.77 0.45
CA SER A 110 -10.60 5.57 1.84
C SER A 110 -11.70 5.05 2.79
N GLY A 111 -12.96 5.06 2.36
CA GLY A 111 -14.08 4.46 3.09
C GLY A 111 -14.22 5.02 4.49
N ARG A 112 -14.17 4.18 5.51
CA ARG A 112 -14.19 4.56 6.92
C ARG A 112 -13.16 5.63 7.27
N GLN A 113 -12.03 5.66 6.56
CA GLN A 113 -10.94 6.60 6.80
C GLN A 113 -11.08 7.91 6.00
N SER A 114 -12.13 8.08 5.21
CA SER A 114 -12.42 9.35 4.51
C SER A 114 -12.61 10.50 5.49
N ILE A 115 -12.45 11.74 5.03
CA ILE A 115 -12.63 12.96 5.85
C ILE A 115 -13.98 12.91 6.55
N VAL A 116 -15.04 12.69 5.80
CA VAL A 116 -16.35 12.26 6.31
C VAL A 116 -16.40 10.75 6.17
N PRO A 117 -16.54 9.97 7.25
CA PRO A 117 -16.55 8.52 7.18
C PRO A 117 -17.63 7.99 6.23
N MET A 118 -17.24 7.09 5.35
CA MET A 118 -18.11 6.38 4.41
C MET A 118 -17.88 4.88 4.65
N ILE A 119 -18.72 4.26 5.48
CA ILE A 119 -18.52 2.90 5.98
C ILE A 119 -19.32 1.89 5.17
N ALA A 120 -18.77 0.68 5.05
CA ALA A 120 -19.49 -0.44 4.45
C ALA A 120 -20.64 -0.94 5.36
N TYR A 121 -20.39 -0.99 6.66
CA TYR A 121 -21.34 -1.45 7.69
C TYR A 121 -20.91 -0.98 9.08
N ARG A 122 -21.78 -1.13 10.08
CA ARG A 122 -21.47 -0.85 11.48
C ARG A 122 -20.50 -1.90 12.01
N HIS A 123 -19.32 -1.45 12.39
CA HIS A 123 -18.22 -2.30 12.79
C HIS A 123 -17.84 -2.03 14.26
N PRO A 124 -18.36 -2.77 15.23
CA PRO A 124 -18.26 -2.44 16.65
C PRO A 124 -16.82 -2.23 17.11
N ILE A 125 -15.88 -3.07 16.64
CA ILE A 125 -14.45 -2.98 17.02
C ILE A 125 -13.80 -1.68 16.51
N TYR A 126 -14.09 -1.24 15.28
CA TYR A 126 -13.48 -0.03 14.72
C TYR A 126 -14.15 1.24 15.23
N GLU A 127 -15.43 1.17 15.62
CA GLU A 127 -16.20 2.30 16.13
C GLU A 127 -15.74 2.74 17.52
N GLU A 128 -15.12 1.87 18.31
CA GLU A 128 -14.46 2.26 19.57
C GLU A 128 -13.42 3.36 19.37
N LYS A 129 -12.71 3.36 18.23
CA LYS A 129 -11.66 4.35 17.91
C LYS A 129 -12.14 5.49 17.04
N ARG A 130 -13.19 5.27 16.26
CA ARG A 130 -13.78 6.25 15.35
C ARG A 130 -15.30 6.07 15.30
N PRO A 131 -16.03 6.72 16.21
CA PRO A 131 -17.51 6.66 16.24
C PRO A 131 -18.11 7.13 14.91
N VAL A 132 -19.17 6.46 14.47
CA VAL A 132 -19.94 6.72 13.24
C VAL A 132 -21.42 6.48 13.52
N THR A 133 -22.29 6.91 12.60
CA THR A 133 -23.74 6.67 12.64
C THR A 133 -24.18 5.87 11.43
N ASP A 134 -25.43 5.47 11.36
CA ASP A 134 -25.99 4.76 10.21
C ASP A 134 -26.00 5.62 8.94
N ASP A 135 -26.03 6.96 9.08
CA ASP A 135 -25.93 7.90 7.96
C ASP A 135 -24.56 7.82 7.23
N ASN A 136 -23.57 7.23 7.87
CA ASN A 136 -22.27 7.01 7.26
C ASN A 136 -22.21 5.72 6.39
N ILE A 137 -23.24 4.87 6.46
CA ILE A 137 -23.29 3.62 5.66
C ILE A 137 -23.53 3.98 4.19
N VAL A 138 -22.60 3.61 3.33
CA VAL A 138 -22.73 3.82 1.88
C VAL A 138 -23.84 2.94 1.32
N THR A 139 -24.65 3.49 0.42
CA THR A 139 -25.72 2.72 -0.24
C THR A 139 -25.17 1.86 -1.38
N ASP A 140 -25.93 0.86 -1.80
CA ASP A 140 -25.56 0.01 -2.94
C ASP A 140 -25.48 0.84 -4.23
N GLU A 141 -26.36 1.86 -4.39
CA GLU A 141 -26.37 2.76 -5.54
C GLU A 141 -25.09 3.62 -5.60
N TYR A 142 -24.59 4.07 -4.45
CA TYR A 142 -23.29 4.75 -4.41
C TYR A 142 -22.15 3.82 -4.82
N LEU A 143 -22.14 2.60 -4.29
CA LEU A 143 -21.11 1.59 -4.61
C LEU A 143 -21.11 1.25 -6.11
N ASP A 144 -22.28 1.18 -6.76
CA ASP A 144 -22.41 0.95 -8.20
C ASP A 144 -21.70 2.01 -9.06
N THR A 145 -21.48 3.23 -8.53
CA THR A 145 -20.78 4.30 -9.28
C THR A 145 -19.26 4.20 -9.23
N LEU A 146 -18.71 3.44 -8.30
CA LEU A 146 -17.26 3.43 -8.05
C LEU A 146 -16.43 2.77 -9.16
N PRO A 147 -16.84 1.64 -9.78
CA PRO A 147 -16.06 1.02 -10.86
C PRO A 147 -15.70 2.00 -11.98
N GLU A 148 -16.63 2.87 -12.39
CA GLU A 148 -16.39 3.89 -13.41
C GLU A 148 -15.38 4.94 -12.94
N LYS A 149 -15.41 5.35 -11.66
CA LYS A 149 -14.44 6.30 -11.08
C LYS A 149 -13.02 5.71 -11.06
N TYR A 150 -12.89 4.39 -10.75
CA TYR A 150 -11.61 3.70 -10.84
C TYR A 150 -11.09 3.63 -12.29
N ALA A 151 -11.96 3.31 -13.24
CA ALA A 151 -11.62 3.28 -14.66
C ALA A 151 -11.18 4.66 -15.18
N ALA A 152 -11.91 5.72 -14.84
CA ALA A 152 -11.56 7.10 -15.20
C ALA A 152 -10.20 7.51 -14.61
N SER A 153 -9.94 7.16 -13.34
CA SER A 153 -8.63 7.43 -12.71
C SER A 153 -7.49 6.67 -13.37
N ALA A 154 -7.73 5.44 -13.86
CA ALA A 154 -6.74 4.67 -14.59
C ALA A 154 -6.40 5.29 -15.96
N LEU A 155 -7.40 5.82 -16.68
CA LEU A 155 -7.16 6.55 -17.93
C LEU A 155 -6.31 7.81 -17.71
N LEU A 156 -6.61 8.57 -16.66
CA LEU A 156 -5.77 9.74 -16.28
C LEU A 156 -4.35 9.32 -15.91
N ALA A 157 -4.17 8.17 -15.26
CA ALA A 157 -2.84 7.65 -14.92
C ALA A 157 -2.01 7.33 -16.19
N ILE A 158 -2.64 6.73 -17.22
CA ILE A 158 -1.99 6.51 -18.52
C ILE A 158 -1.53 7.84 -19.12
N GLU A 159 -2.43 8.82 -19.17
CA GLU A 159 -2.12 10.13 -19.74
C GLU A 159 -1.03 10.88 -18.96
N ALA A 160 -0.98 10.68 -17.63
CA ALA A 160 0.07 11.24 -16.78
C ALA A 160 1.44 10.55 -16.96
N GLY A 161 1.49 9.38 -17.64
CA GLY A 161 2.72 8.65 -17.93
C GLY A 161 3.11 7.61 -16.88
N PHE A 162 2.15 7.17 -16.03
CA PHE A 162 2.34 6.00 -15.17
C PHE A 162 2.41 4.72 -16.01
N ASP A 163 3.21 3.76 -15.57
CA ASP A 163 3.38 2.47 -16.24
C ASP A 163 2.32 1.45 -15.83
N GLY A 164 1.60 1.72 -14.76
CA GLY A 164 0.52 0.87 -14.27
C GLY A 164 -0.31 1.51 -13.16
N VAL A 165 -1.39 0.82 -12.80
CA VAL A 165 -2.26 1.19 -11.68
C VAL A 165 -2.49 0.01 -10.74
N ASP A 166 -2.68 0.33 -9.46
CA ASP A 166 -3.04 -0.60 -8.40
C ASP A 166 -4.49 -0.35 -7.98
N VAL A 167 -5.33 -1.37 -8.10
CA VAL A 167 -6.68 -1.36 -7.53
C VAL A 167 -6.59 -1.87 -6.09
N LYS A 168 -6.48 -0.93 -5.14
CA LYS A 168 -6.14 -1.23 -3.74
C LYS A 168 -7.30 -1.82 -2.95
N SER A 169 -7.06 -2.96 -2.29
CA SER A 169 -7.95 -3.57 -1.29
C SER A 169 -7.19 -3.97 -0.02
N CYS A 170 -6.79 -2.96 0.77
CA CYS A 170 -6.05 -3.19 2.02
C CYS A 170 -6.22 -2.04 3.01
N HIS A 171 -5.71 -2.22 4.24
CA HIS A 171 -5.60 -1.21 5.30
C HIS A 171 -6.93 -0.72 5.89
N GLY A 172 -8.00 -1.51 5.81
CA GLY A 172 -9.32 -1.15 6.31
C GLY A 172 -9.97 0.00 5.53
N TYR A 173 -9.61 0.16 4.24
CA TYR A 173 -10.28 1.06 3.32
C TYR A 173 -11.52 0.38 2.72
N LEU A 174 -12.31 1.09 1.93
CA LEU A 174 -13.66 0.66 1.54
C LEU A 174 -13.72 -0.77 0.99
N PHE A 175 -12.83 -1.14 0.07
CA PHE A 175 -12.84 -2.48 -0.52
C PHE A 175 -12.51 -3.57 0.50
N GLN A 176 -11.50 -3.35 1.34
CA GLN A 176 -11.18 -4.32 2.38
C GLN A 176 -12.27 -4.42 3.45
N GLU A 177 -12.90 -3.30 3.83
CA GLU A 177 -14.02 -3.32 4.77
C GLU A 177 -15.20 -4.11 4.22
N LEU A 178 -15.46 -4.04 2.91
CA LEU A 178 -16.49 -4.87 2.27
C LEU A 178 -16.17 -6.36 2.33
N LEU A 179 -14.90 -6.77 2.29
CA LEU A 179 -14.54 -8.21 2.41
C LEU A 179 -15.01 -8.81 3.73
N SER A 180 -15.12 -8.01 4.80
CA SER A 180 -15.64 -8.43 6.11
C SER A 180 -17.11 -8.07 6.35
N ALA A 181 -17.85 -7.65 5.33
CA ALA A 181 -19.23 -7.21 5.45
C ALA A 181 -20.25 -8.38 5.49
N PHE A 182 -20.01 -9.38 6.36
CA PHE A 182 -20.84 -10.60 6.47
C PHE A 182 -22.30 -10.29 6.81
N ASN A 183 -22.55 -9.26 7.61
CA ASN A 183 -23.88 -8.90 8.09
C ASN A 183 -24.49 -7.68 7.36
N ARG A 184 -23.80 -7.13 6.34
CA ARG A 184 -24.34 -6.06 5.52
C ARG A 184 -25.48 -6.59 4.65
N PRO A 185 -26.68 -5.96 4.64
CA PRO A 185 -27.72 -6.27 3.68
C PRO A 185 -27.36 -5.78 2.27
N GLY A 186 -28.10 -6.26 1.26
CA GLY A 186 -27.96 -5.78 -0.11
C GLY A 186 -26.91 -6.53 -0.94
N ARG A 187 -26.56 -5.94 -2.09
CA ARG A 187 -25.75 -6.59 -3.13
C ARG A 187 -24.26 -6.68 -2.81
N TYR A 188 -23.80 -5.96 -1.78
CA TYR A 188 -22.37 -5.85 -1.40
C TYR A 188 -22.06 -6.43 -0.03
N GLY A 189 -22.91 -7.34 0.49
CA GLY A 189 -22.71 -7.98 1.78
C GLY A 189 -23.25 -9.40 1.84
N GLY A 190 -23.00 -10.08 2.96
CA GLY A 190 -23.42 -11.46 3.22
C GLY A 190 -22.52 -12.48 2.52
N SER A 191 -22.93 -13.01 1.37
CA SER A 191 -22.15 -14.03 0.65
C SER A 191 -20.79 -13.53 0.19
N PHE A 192 -19.84 -14.44 0.02
CA PHE A 192 -18.50 -14.12 -0.48
C PHE A 192 -18.55 -13.34 -1.80
N GLU A 193 -19.35 -13.82 -2.76
CA GLU A 193 -19.49 -13.18 -4.08
C GLU A 193 -20.01 -11.74 -3.99
N ASN A 194 -20.91 -11.46 -3.05
CA ASN A 194 -21.39 -10.10 -2.82
C ASN A 194 -20.31 -9.22 -2.19
N ARG A 195 -19.56 -9.72 -1.20
CA ARG A 195 -18.55 -8.97 -0.49
C ARG A 195 -17.36 -8.60 -1.37
N ILE A 196 -16.98 -9.44 -2.33
CA ILE A 196 -15.90 -9.16 -3.30
C ILE A 196 -16.39 -8.38 -4.52
N ARG A 197 -17.69 -8.25 -4.75
CA ARG A 197 -18.31 -7.69 -5.97
C ARG A 197 -17.70 -6.36 -6.39
N LEU A 198 -17.74 -5.37 -5.51
CA LEU A 198 -17.23 -4.03 -5.85
C LEU A 198 -15.76 -4.05 -6.29
N TYR A 199 -14.95 -4.83 -5.59
CA TYR A 199 -13.53 -4.94 -5.90
C TYR A 199 -13.30 -5.58 -7.28
N ILE A 200 -13.94 -6.70 -7.55
CA ILE A 200 -13.83 -7.39 -8.83
C ILE A 200 -14.40 -6.55 -9.97
N ASP A 201 -15.56 -5.91 -9.78
CA ASP A 201 -16.18 -5.05 -10.80
C ASP A 201 -15.30 -3.82 -11.08
N SER A 202 -14.61 -3.26 -10.09
CA SER A 202 -13.65 -2.18 -10.29
C SER A 202 -12.40 -2.65 -11.06
N VAL A 203 -11.88 -3.85 -10.79
CA VAL A 203 -10.78 -4.44 -11.57
C VAL A 203 -11.21 -4.64 -13.03
N LYS A 204 -12.41 -5.19 -13.26
CA LYS A 204 -12.97 -5.38 -14.61
C LYS A 204 -13.13 -4.05 -15.35
N ALA A 205 -13.70 -3.04 -14.69
CA ALA A 205 -13.89 -1.72 -15.28
C ALA A 205 -12.57 -1.07 -15.67
N VAL A 206 -11.55 -1.14 -14.81
CA VAL A 206 -10.19 -0.67 -15.10
C VAL A 206 -9.60 -1.44 -16.29
N LYS A 207 -9.61 -2.78 -16.28
CA LYS A 207 -9.06 -3.62 -17.37
C LYS A 207 -9.78 -3.39 -18.69
N ALA A 208 -11.06 -3.11 -18.67
CA ALA A 208 -11.84 -2.80 -19.89
C ALA A 208 -11.54 -1.41 -20.46
N ALA A 209 -11.14 -0.46 -19.61
CA ALA A 209 -10.89 0.92 -20.02
C ALA A 209 -9.46 1.15 -20.53
N VAL A 210 -8.48 0.36 -20.04
CA VAL A 210 -7.06 0.56 -20.39
C VAL A 210 -6.63 -0.37 -21.53
N PRO A 211 -5.50 -0.07 -22.25
CA PRO A 211 -4.91 -1.00 -23.21
C PRO A 211 -4.67 -2.39 -22.59
N ALA A 212 -4.78 -3.45 -23.40
CA ALA A 212 -4.70 -4.83 -22.91
C ALA A 212 -3.34 -5.18 -22.25
N ASP A 213 -2.28 -4.51 -22.66
CA ASP A 213 -0.92 -4.63 -22.14
C ASP A 213 -0.59 -3.64 -21.03
N TYR A 214 -1.55 -2.77 -20.64
CA TYR A 214 -1.33 -1.85 -19.52
C TYR A 214 -1.31 -2.59 -18.18
N PHE A 215 -0.32 -2.28 -17.34
CA PHE A 215 -0.05 -3.04 -16.13
C PHE A 215 -1.02 -2.72 -15.00
N VAL A 216 -1.98 -3.61 -14.76
CA VAL A 216 -2.97 -3.50 -13.68
C VAL A 216 -2.65 -4.52 -12.61
N VAL A 217 -2.43 -4.03 -11.41
CA VAL A 217 -1.99 -4.83 -10.24
C VAL A 217 -2.87 -4.55 -9.04
N SER A 218 -2.60 -5.23 -7.94
CA SER A 218 -3.31 -4.97 -6.70
C SER A 218 -2.42 -5.01 -5.46
N ARG A 219 -2.73 -4.14 -4.48
CA ARG A 219 -2.28 -4.28 -3.12
C ARG A 219 -3.40 -4.84 -2.26
N LEU A 220 -3.22 -6.07 -1.77
CA LEU A 220 -4.23 -6.86 -1.08
C LEU A 220 -3.90 -7.03 0.40
N GLY A 221 -4.87 -6.78 1.28
CA GLY A 221 -4.86 -7.24 2.67
C GLY A 221 -5.33 -8.69 2.72
N ALA A 222 -4.42 -9.61 2.97
CA ALA A 222 -4.74 -11.05 2.97
C ALA A 222 -5.52 -11.49 4.22
N ALA A 223 -5.35 -10.78 5.34
CA ALA A 223 -6.10 -11.02 6.58
C ALA A 223 -6.13 -9.74 7.42
N ASP A 224 -7.26 -9.42 8.01
CA ASP A 224 -7.42 -8.24 8.87
C ASP A 224 -6.83 -8.45 10.27
N MET A 225 -6.68 -9.70 10.69
CA MET A 225 -6.35 -10.09 12.07
C MET A 225 -7.31 -9.41 13.07
N VAL A 226 -8.58 -9.56 12.77
CA VAL A 226 -9.75 -9.16 13.56
C VAL A 226 -10.69 -10.36 13.54
N PRO A 227 -11.29 -10.76 14.68
CA PRO A 227 -12.16 -11.93 14.72
C PRO A 227 -13.34 -11.86 13.74
N LYS A 228 -13.68 -12.98 13.10
CA LYS A 228 -14.93 -13.14 12.34
C LYS A 228 -16.14 -12.94 13.28
N PRO A 229 -17.24 -12.30 12.86
CA PRO A 229 -17.58 -11.88 11.50
C PRO A 229 -17.13 -10.45 11.15
N TYR A 230 -16.20 -9.85 11.88
CA TYR A 230 -15.75 -8.48 11.68
C TYR A 230 -14.40 -8.38 10.97
N GLY A 231 -13.68 -9.47 10.75
CA GLY A 231 -12.43 -9.54 10.02
C GLY A 231 -12.52 -10.47 8.81
N PHE A 232 -11.75 -10.13 7.77
CA PHE A 232 -11.50 -10.97 6.61
C PHE A 232 -10.22 -11.78 6.81
N GLY A 233 -10.20 -13.02 6.32
CA GLY A 233 -9.03 -13.89 6.39
C GLY A 233 -8.69 -14.41 7.80
N THR A 234 -9.69 -14.47 8.69
CA THR A 234 -9.55 -14.90 10.09
C THR A 234 -10.74 -15.72 10.57
N THR A 235 -10.50 -16.56 11.57
CA THR A 235 -11.53 -17.32 12.32
C THR A 235 -12.20 -16.44 13.41
N GLU A 236 -13.18 -17.02 14.11
CA GLU A 236 -13.79 -16.40 15.31
C GLU A 236 -12.77 -16.23 16.46
N ASP A 237 -11.76 -17.10 16.53
CA ASP A 237 -10.66 -17.04 17.50
C ASP A 237 -9.49 -16.14 17.05
N ASN A 238 -9.67 -15.40 15.96
CA ASN A 238 -8.66 -14.50 15.37
C ASN A 238 -7.41 -15.22 14.83
N GLU A 239 -7.51 -16.49 14.48
CA GLU A 239 -6.48 -17.24 13.79
C GLU A 239 -6.58 -17.02 12.27
N LEU A 240 -5.48 -17.23 11.53
CA LEU A 240 -5.48 -17.12 10.07
C LEU A 240 -6.41 -18.17 9.42
N ASP A 241 -7.32 -17.71 8.59
CA ASP A 241 -8.13 -18.51 7.67
C ASP A 241 -8.03 -17.93 6.26
N LEU A 242 -7.16 -18.49 5.45
CA LEU A 242 -6.91 -17.99 4.10
C LEU A 242 -7.86 -18.56 3.04
N THR A 243 -8.89 -19.30 3.43
CA THR A 243 -9.83 -19.94 2.48
C THR A 243 -10.46 -18.91 1.52
N GLU A 244 -11.06 -17.85 2.07
CA GLU A 244 -11.64 -16.79 1.22
C GLU A 244 -10.59 -15.91 0.55
N THR A 245 -9.41 -15.78 1.15
CA THR A 245 -8.27 -15.08 0.53
C THR A 245 -7.82 -15.81 -0.73
N ASP A 246 -7.73 -17.13 -0.69
CA ASP A 246 -7.39 -17.96 -1.84
C ASP A 246 -8.43 -17.82 -2.96
N MET A 247 -9.72 -17.90 -2.61
CA MET A 247 -10.81 -17.68 -3.57
C MET A 247 -10.75 -16.29 -4.21
N LEU A 248 -10.44 -15.25 -3.43
CA LEU A 248 -10.30 -13.89 -3.94
C LEU A 248 -9.11 -13.76 -4.88
N VAL A 249 -7.96 -14.34 -4.51
CA VAL A 249 -6.76 -14.34 -5.38
C VAL A 249 -7.05 -15.06 -6.69
N GLU A 250 -7.75 -16.19 -6.66
CA GLU A 250 -8.17 -16.91 -7.88
C GLU A 250 -9.05 -16.02 -8.77
N ARG A 251 -10.03 -15.27 -8.19
CA ARG A 251 -10.85 -14.31 -8.93
C ARG A 251 -10.02 -13.19 -9.55
N LEU A 252 -9.09 -12.61 -8.80
CA LEU A 252 -8.19 -11.58 -9.31
C LEU A 252 -7.31 -12.09 -10.46
N MET A 253 -6.78 -13.30 -10.34
CA MET A 253 -6.00 -13.94 -11.40
C MET A 253 -6.83 -14.23 -12.65
N ALA A 254 -8.11 -14.61 -12.49
CA ALA A 254 -9.05 -14.80 -13.60
C ALA A 254 -9.31 -13.48 -14.36
N GLU A 255 -9.29 -12.34 -13.64
CA GLU A 255 -9.36 -10.99 -14.25
C GLU A 255 -8.01 -10.48 -14.78
N GLY A 256 -6.97 -11.32 -14.79
CA GLY A 256 -5.67 -10.98 -15.37
C GLY A 256 -4.73 -10.24 -14.43
N ILE A 257 -4.96 -10.22 -13.12
CA ILE A 257 -3.96 -9.71 -12.14
C ILE A 257 -2.84 -10.74 -11.99
N ARG A 258 -1.60 -10.31 -12.20
CA ARG A 258 -0.41 -11.18 -12.14
C ARG A 258 0.61 -10.76 -11.09
N LEU A 259 0.47 -9.55 -10.52
CA LEU A 259 1.30 -9.07 -9.42
C LEU A 259 0.41 -8.58 -8.28
N ILE A 260 0.62 -9.11 -7.07
CA ILE A 260 -0.05 -8.66 -5.85
C ILE A 260 0.99 -8.24 -4.80
N ASN A 261 0.76 -7.07 -4.20
CA ASN A 261 1.52 -6.57 -3.07
C ASN A 261 0.78 -6.92 -1.77
N ILE A 262 1.26 -7.95 -1.07
CA ILE A 262 0.57 -8.51 0.09
C ILE A 262 0.83 -7.70 1.36
N THR A 263 -0.23 -7.47 2.13
CA THR A 263 -0.16 -6.95 3.49
C THR A 263 -1.12 -7.72 4.42
N ILE A 264 -0.93 -7.59 5.74
CA ILE A 264 -1.72 -8.24 6.78
C ILE A 264 -2.02 -7.21 7.86
N GLY A 265 -3.17 -7.34 8.51
CA GLY A 265 -3.60 -6.47 9.59
C GLY A 265 -4.09 -5.11 9.13
N ASN A 266 -4.65 -4.36 10.07
CA ASN A 266 -5.20 -3.03 9.86
C ASN A 266 -4.34 -1.98 10.58
N PRO A 267 -3.71 -1.02 9.88
CA PRO A 267 -2.83 -0.03 10.49
C PRO A 267 -3.54 0.92 11.48
N TYR A 268 -4.86 0.99 11.45
CA TYR A 268 -5.66 1.81 12.36
C TYR A 268 -6.08 1.04 13.62
N TYR A 269 -6.16 -0.27 13.53
CA TYR A 269 -6.62 -1.13 14.64
C TYR A 269 -5.46 -1.88 15.31
N ASN A 270 -4.71 -2.69 14.53
CA ASN A 270 -3.62 -3.54 15.01
C ASN A 270 -2.28 -3.25 14.29
N PRO A 271 -1.78 -1.99 14.39
CA PRO A 271 -0.59 -1.56 13.64
C PRO A 271 0.67 -2.39 13.92
N HIS A 272 0.79 -3.10 15.05
CA HIS A 272 1.90 -4.00 15.34
C HIS A 272 1.96 -5.19 14.38
N ILE A 273 0.81 -5.67 13.91
CA ILE A 273 0.71 -6.75 12.91
C ILE A 273 1.11 -6.22 11.54
N ASN A 274 0.47 -5.13 11.10
CA ASN A 274 0.71 -4.57 9.77
C ASN A 274 2.14 -4.06 9.57
N ARG A 275 2.75 -3.53 10.63
CA ARG A 275 4.09 -2.95 10.63
C ARG A 275 4.77 -3.17 11.97
N PRO A 276 5.37 -4.32 12.23
CA PRO A 276 6.07 -4.63 13.47
C PRO A 276 7.02 -3.48 13.88
N PHE A 277 7.05 -3.13 15.16
CA PHE A 277 7.81 -1.99 15.66
C PHE A 277 8.53 -2.33 16.96
N ARG A 278 9.64 -1.64 17.23
CA ARG A 278 10.37 -1.70 18.53
C ARG A 278 9.78 -0.72 19.54
N GLN A 279 9.22 0.39 19.05
CA GLN A 279 8.55 1.41 19.86
C GLN A 279 7.31 1.90 19.10
N GLY A 280 6.19 2.00 19.80
CA GLY A 280 4.88 2.40 19.26
C GLY A 280 4.11 3.26 20.26
N ALA A 281 2.85 3.52 19.97
CA ALA A 281 1.93 4.22 20.86
C ALA A 281 1.46 3.34 22.03
N TYR A 282 1.72 2.05 21.96
CA TYR A 282 1.38 1.04 22.97
C TYR A 282 2.41 -0.09 22.93
N GLU A 283 2.45 -0.92 23.96
CA GLU A 283 3.23 -2.14 23.98
C GLU A 283 2.52 -3.20 23.12
N ALA A 284 3.23 -3.75 22.12
CA ALA A 284 2.65 -4.76 21.25
C ALA A 284 2.39 -6.05 22.05
N PRO A 285 1.22 -6.71 21.87
CA PRO A 285 0.90 -7.94 22.60
C PRO A 285 1.69 -9.15 22.12
N GLU A 286 2.42 -9.03 21.02
CA GLU A 286 3.29 -10.07 20.46
C GLU A 286 4.67 -9.52 20.11
N ALA A 287 5.67 -10.39 20.09
CA ALA A 287 7.00 -10.03 19.61
C ALA A 287 6.97 -9.68 18.10
N PRO A 288 7.72 -8.66 17.65
CA PRO A 288 7.73 -8.27 16.24
C PRO A 288 8.08 -9.41 15.28
N GLU A 289 8.89 -10.35 15.71
CA GLU A 289 9.31 -11.53 14.94
C GLU A 289 8.12 -12.44 14.59
N VAL A 290 7.11 -12.53 15.47
CA VAL A 290 5.86 -13.28 15.22
C VAL A 290 5.09 -12.65 14.05
N GLY A 291 4.95 -11.32 14.05
CA GLY A 291 4.33 -10.58 12.95
C GLY A 291 5.09 -10.77 11.63
N LEU A 292 6.42 -10.75 11.66
CA LEU A 292 7.26 -10.96 10.48
C LEU A 292 7.14 -12.38 9.93
N ALA A 293 7.13 -13.40 10.82
CA ALA A 293 6.91 -14.79 10.42
C ALA A 293 5.54 -14.98 9.76
N ARG A 294 4.49 -14.30 10.29
CA ARG A 294 3.14 -14.33 9.71
C ARG A 294 3.10 -13.83 8.27
N PHE A 295 3.85 -12.77 7.95
CA PHE A 295 3.98 -12.30 6.56
C PHE A 295 4.57 -13.37 5.65
N ILE A 296 5.67 -14.01 6.06
CA ILE A 296 6.33 -15.08 5.29
C ILE A 296 5.37 -16.27 5.11
N THR A 297 4.67 -16.68 6.17
CA THR A 297 3.70 -17.79 6.12
C THR A 297 2.61 -17.53 5.08
N VAL A 298 1.97 -16.35 5.11
CA VAL A 298 0.91 -16.00 4.17
C VAL A 298 1.42 -15.90 2.74
N GLN A 299 2.57 -15.26 2.53
CA GLN A 299 3.17 -15.11 1.20
C GLN A 299 3.56 -16.47 0.62
N LYS A 300 4.19 -17.33 1.43
CA LYS A 300 4.57 -18.68 0.99
C LYS A 300 3.35 -19.52 0.67
N HIS A 301 2.30 -19.50 1.50
CA HIS A 301 1.03 -20.17 1.22
C HIS A 301 0.48 -19.78 -0.17
N LEU A 302 0.41 -18.46 -0.45
CA LEU A 302 -0.09 -17.98 -1.73
C LEU A 302 0.81 -18.36 -2.91
N LYS A 303 2.14 -18.34 -2.74
CA LYS A 303 3.09 -18.78 -3.77
C LYS A 303 3.01 -20.28 -4.04
N ASP A 304 2.86 -21.08 -3.00
CA ASP A 304 2.74 -22.54 -3.14
C ASP A 304 1.41 -22.89 -3.85
N LYS A 305 0.32 -22.18 -3.57
CA LYS A 305 -0.99 -22.41 -4.17
C LYS A 305 -1.12 -21.81 -5.58
N PHE A 306 -0.52 -20.66 -5.82
CA PHE A 306 -0.58 -19.91 -7.08
C PHE A 306 0.82 -19.62 -7.62
N PRO A 307 1.55 -20.60 -8.16
CA PRO A 307 2.96 -20.45 -8.55
C PRO A 307 3.19 -19.43 -9.66
N GLU A 308 2.19 -19.17 -10.50
CA GLU A 308 2.25 -18.16 -11.57
C GLU A 308 2.07 -16.74 -11.04
N LEU A 309 1.42 -16.57 -9.88
CA LEU A 309 1.25 -15.27 -9.24
C LEU A 309 2.59 -14.73 -8.77
N LYS A 310 2.86 -13.48 -9.08
CA LYS A 310 4.02 -12.76 -8.55
C LYS A 310 3.62 -11.95 -7.32
N LEU A 311 4.48 -12.00 -6.30
CA LEU A 311 4.22 -11.31 -5.03
C LEU A 311 5.30 -10.28 -4.72
N VAL A 312 4.88 -9.14 -4.18
CA VAL A 312 5.76 -8.21 -3.48
C VAL A 312 5.71 -8.52 -1.99
N GLY A 313 6.83 -8.98 -1.45
CA GLY A 313 7.01 -9.23 -0.03
C GLY A 313 7.18 -7.92 0.76
N SER A 314 6.80 -7.94 2.04
CA SER A 314 6.79 -6.77 2.92
C SER A 314 7.29 -7.11 4.33
N GLY A 315 7.42 -6.09 5.21
CA GLY A 315 7.78 -6.27 6.62
C GLY A 315 9.25 -6.04 6.94
N LEU A 316 10.13 -6.03 5.94
CA LEU A 316 11.60 -6.10 6.08
C LEU A 316 12.25 -4.90 6.78
N SER A 317 11.62 -3.72 6.82
CA SER A 317 12.23 -2.51 7.42
C SER A 317 12.62 -2.66 8.90
N TYR A 318 12.14 -3.69 9.58
CA TYR A 318 12.46 -4.02 10.98
C TYR A 318 13.90 -4.52 11.16
N TYR A 319 14.45 -5.24 10.18
CA TYR A 319 15.72 -5.97 10.28
C TYR A 319 16.98 -5.09 10.28
N ARG A 320 16.89 -3.82 9.88
CA ARG A 320 18.02 -2.86 9.92
C ARG A 320 19.28 -3.36 9.20
N ALA A 321 20.29 -3.86 9.96
CA ALA A 321 21.55 -4.33 9.42
C ALA A 321 21.37 -5.49 8.43
N ASP A 322 20.47 -6.40 8.77
CA ASP A 322 20.22 -7.63 8.01
C ASP A 322 19.17 -7.44 6.92
N LEU A 323 18.75 -6.16 6.67
CA LEU A 323 17.68 -5.80 5.75
C LEU A 323 17.80 -6.46 4.38
N MET A 324 18.99 -6.41 3.80
CA MET A 324 19.23 -6.93 2.43
C MET A 324 19.39 -8.45 2.41
N GLU A 325 19.99 -9.03 3.44
CA GLU A 325 20.10 -10.48 3.60
C GLU A 325 18.70 -11.12 3.75
N ARG A 326 17.84 -10.53 4.60
CA ARG A 326 16.46 -10.99 4.75
C ARG A 326 15.61 -10.80 3.49
N ALA A 327 15.92 -9.78 2.69
CA ALA A 327 15.29 -9.59 1.39
C ALA A 327 15.67 -10.71 0.39
N GLU A 328 16.95 -11.07 0.34
CA GLU A 328 17.42 -12.21 -0.47
C GLU A 328 16.83 -13.53 0.01
N GLU A 329 16.83 -13.77 1.32
CA GLU A 329 16.22 -14.95 1.93
C GLU A 329 14.75 -15.10 1.54
N MET A 330 13.96 -14.03 1.63
CA MET A 330 12.52 -14.04 1.27
C MET A 330 12.29 -14.50 -0.17
N ILE A 331 13.13 -14.09 -1.12
CA ILE A 331 13.05 -14.54 -2.51
C ILE A 331 13.54 -15.98 -2.64
N ASN A 332 14.66 -16.32 -2.02
CA ASN A 332 15.30 -17.64 -2.14
C ASN A 332 14.41 -18.77 -1.55
N VAL A 333 13.64 -18.49 -0.48
CA VAL A 333 12.68 -19.46 0.07
C VAL A 333 11.35 -19.50 -0.72
N GLY A 334 11.25 -18.72 -1.80
CA GLY A 334 10.04 -18.68 -2.65
C GLY A 334 8.84 -17.99 -2.02
N ALA A 335 9.04 -17.12 -1.03
CA ALA A 335 7.94 -16.37 -0.40
C ALA A 335 7.53 -15.12 -1.20
N ALA A 336 8.42 -14.57 -2.02
CA ALA A 336 8.13 -13.40 -2.85
C ALA A 336 8.98 -13.40 -4.13
N ASP A 337 8.59 -12.61 -5.13
CA ASP A 337 9.32 -12.38 -6.38
C ASP A 337 10.02 -11.02 -6.38
N LEU A 338 9.42 -10.05 -5.69
CA LEU A 338 9.92 -8.70 -5.45
C LEU A 338 9.88 -8.39 -3.96
N VAL A 339 10.70 -7.47 -3.47
CA VAL A 339 10.74 -7.09 -2.05
C VAL A 339 10.51 -5.60 -1.86
N GLY A 340 9.55 -5.27 -0.99
CA GLY A 340 9.06 -3.92 -0.79
C GLY A 340 9.49 -3.34 0.56
N PHE A 341 10.01 -2.10 0.49
CA PHE A 341 10.49 -1.36 1.65
C PHE A 341 9.65 -0.10 1.87
N GLY A 342 8.89 -0.08 2.98
CA GLY A 342 8.08 1.08 3.36
C GLY A 342 8.86 2.05 4.24
N ARG A 343 8.85 1.85 5.56
CA ARG A 343 9.56 2.73 6.50
C ARG A 343 11.07 2.80 6.27
N GLY A 344 11.66 1.73 5.75
CA GLY A 344 13.07 1.68 5.36
C GLY A 344 13.40 2.71 4.28
N SER A 345 12.58 2.79 3.24
CA SER A 345 12.79 3.70 2.12
C SER A 345 12.58 5.18 2.46
N ILE A 346 11.69 5.52 3.41
CA ILE A 346 11.56 6.91 3.87
C ILE A 346 12.62 7.31 4.90
N ALA A 347 13.21 6.35 5.62
CA ALA A 347 14.29 6.61 6.56
C ALA A 347 15.66 6.74 5.88
N TYR A 348 15.90 5.88 4.91
CA TYR A 348 17.14 5.77 4.15
C TYR A 348 16.81 5.51 2.66
N PRO A 349 16.39 6.53 1.90
CA PRO A 349 15.98 6.33 0.50
C PRO A 349 17.04 5.65 -0.38
N MET A 350 18.32 5.97 -0.16
CA MET A 350 19.44 5.44 -0.94
C MET A 350 19.91 4.04 -0.52
N PHE A 351 19.20 3.35 0.41
CA PHE A 351 19.68 2.09 1.02
C PHE A 351 20.10 1.04 -0.01
N TYR A 352 19.35 0.87 -1.09
CA TYR A 352 19.65 -0.12 -2.14
C TYR A 352 20.86 0.27 -2.97
N ARG A 353 20.92 1.52 -3.43
CA ARG A 353 22.06 2.06 -4.19
C ARG A 353 23.34 1.98 -3.38
N ASP A 354 23.30 2.44 -2.11
CA ASP A 354 24.45 2.38 -1.22
C ASP A 354 24.87 0.95 -0.89
N TRP A 355 23.91 0.01 -0.75
CA TRP A 355 24.23 -1.40 -0.57
C TRP A 355 24.90 -2.00 -1.80
N LYS A 356 24.37 -1.76 -2.98
CA LYS A 356 24.95 -2.23 -4.25
C LYS A 356 26.38 -1.71 -4.45
N ASP A 357 26.65 -0.50 -4.00
CA ASP A 357 27.95 0.16 -4.10
C ASP A 357 28.88 -0.15 -2.91
N GLY A 358 28.50 -1.02 -1.98
CA GLY A 358 29.29 -1.34 -0.77
C GLY A 358 29.37 -0.21 0.27
N ARG A 359 28.45 0.75 0.24
CA ARG A 359 28.39 1.93 1.12
C ARG A 359 27.22 1.92 2.09
N PHE A 360 26.59 0.76 2.27
CA PHE A 360 25.41 0.61 3.13
C PHE A 360 25.72 1.02 4.57
N ASP A 361 24.93 1.98 5.10
CA ASP A 361 25.11 2.51 6.45
C ASP A 361 23.92 2.13 7.34
N VAL A 362 24.14 1.15 8.20
CA VAL A 362 23.14 0.66 9.16
C VAL A 362 22.63 1.75 10.12
N LYS A 363 23.42 2.81 10.35
CA LYS A 363 23.01 3.94 11.23
C LYS A 363 21.88 4.75 10.62
N LYS A 364 21.70 4.71 9.27
CA LYS A 364 20.61 5.38 8.56
C LYS A 364 19.34 4.53 8.47
N CYS A 365 19.41 3.22 8.78
CA CYS A 365 18.28 2.32 8.69
C CYS A 365 17.15 2.68 9.67
N CYS A 366 15.91 2.41 9.24
CA CYS A 366 14.72 2.62 10.07
C CYS A 366 14.87 1.95 11.43
N VAL A 367 14.69 2.70 12.51
CA VAL A 367 14.79 2.20 13.89
C VAL A 367 13.45 1.68 14.43
N SER A 368 12.43 1.59 13.59
CA SER A 368 11.08 1.08 13.92
C SER A 368 10.44 1.78 15.15
N CYS A 369 10.64 3.10 15.27
CA CYS A 369 10.18 3.92 16.39
C CYS A 369 8.75 4.48 16.22
N SER A 370 8.09 4.23 15.11
CA SER A 370 6.71 4.67 14.78
C SER A 370 6.45 6.18 14.82
N LYS A 371 7.47 7.05 14.87
CA LYS A 371 7.30 8.51 14.89
C LYS A 371 6.64 9.05 13.61
N CYS A 372 6.93 8.46 12.44
CA CYS A 372 6.24 8.77 11.19
C CYS A 372 4.73 8.52 11.29
N THR A 373 4.33 7.42 11.92
CA THR A 373 2.92 7.12 12.19
C THR A 373 2.30 8.08 13.18
N ALA A 374 3.04 8.47 14.22
CA ALA A 374 2.53 9.43 15.19
C ALA A 374 2.26 10.80 14.56
N LEU A 375 3.10 11.27 13.63
CA LEU A 375 2.83 12.46 12.82
C LEU A 375 1.53 12.33 12.03
N MET A 376 1.34 11.22 11.31
CA MET A 376 0.12 10.97 10.54
C MET A 376 -1.13 10.97 11.45
N ARG A 377 -1.04 10.36 12.63
CA ARG A 377 -2.13 10.34 13.61
C ARG A 377 -2.44 11.71 14.20
N ALA A 378 -1.44 12.58 14.29
CA ALA A 378 -1.61 13.99 14.65
C ALA A 378 -2.12 14.85 13.47
N LYS A 379 -2.56 14.22 12.35
CA LYS A 379 -3.02 14.88 11.12
C LYS A 379 -1.96 15.80 10.49
N CYS A 380 -0.69 15.47 10.70
CA CYS A 380 0.45 16.16 10.11
C CYS A 380 0.96 15.40 8.88
N VAL A 381 1.76 16.09 8.06
CA VAL A 381 2.56 15.45 7.01
C VAL A 381 3.50 14.41 7.63
N SER A 382 3.69 13.27 6.95
CA SER A 382 4.39 12.11 7.49
C SER A 382 5.70 11.84 6.76
N GLY A 383 6.77 11.66 7.55
CA GLY A 383 8.10 11.29 7.10
C GLY A 383 8.98 10.83 8.24
N CYS A 384 10.27 10.60 8.01
CA CYS A 384 11.16 10.09 9.04
C CYS A 384 11.62 11.17 10.01
N ALA A 385 11.02 11.22 11.22
CA ALA A 385 11.39 12.16 12.27
C ALA A 385 12.74 11.86 12.97
N VAL A 386 13.42 10.77 12.61
CA VAL A 386 14.76 10.43 13.14
C VAL A 386 15.86 11.04 12.27
N PHE A 387 15.77 10.83 10.94
CA PHE A 387 16.84 11.15 10.02
C PHE A 387 16.59 12.39 9.16
N ASN A 388 15.37 12.94 9.19
CA ASN A 388 15.02 14.17 8.48
C ASN A 388 14.70 15.27 9.51
N GLU A 389 15.38 16.42 9.39
CA GLU A 389 15.27 17.53 10.32
C GLU A 389 13.89 18.18 10.33
N TYR A 390 13.29 18.37 9.16
CA TYR A 390 11.95 18.94 9.04
C TYR A 390 10.92 18.13 9.83
N TYR A 391 10.85 16.80 9.61
CA TYR A 391 9.92 15.94 10.33
C TYR A 391 10.27 15.76 11.80
N ARG A 392 11.54 15.90 12.17
CA ARG A 392 11.98 15.89 13.57
C ARG A 392 11.44 17.10 14.33
N ASN A 393 11.56 18.29 13.75
CA ASN A 393 11.06 19.52 14.34
C ASN A 393 9.53 19.49 14.42
N LEU A 394 8.85 19.09 13.35
CA LEU A 394 7.41 18.91 13.35
C LEU A 394 6.93 17.91 14.41
N TYR A 395 7.63 16.78 14.58
CA TYR A 395 7.31 15.80 15.63
C TYR A 395 7.45 16.39 17.04
N LYS A 396 8.50 17.14 17.31
CA LYS A 396 8.70 17.82 18.61
C LYS A 396 7.54 18.79 18.88
N GLU A 397 7.18 19.60 17.90
CA GLU A 397 6.14 20.62 18.05
C GLU A 397 4.73 20.01 18.20
N LYS A 398 4.35 19.07 17.33
CA LYS A 398 2.96 18.60 17.22
C LYS A 398 2.65 17.33 18.00
N VAL A 399 3.65 16.56 18.42
CA VAL A 399 3.45 15.25 19.05
C VAL A 399 4.11 15.18 20.42
N ALA A 400 5.36 15.62 20.57
CA ALA A 400 6.08 15.46 21.81
C ALA A 400 5.68 16.50 22.87
N CYS A 401 5.28 17.71 22.47
CA CYS A 401 4.83 18.76 23.39
C CYS A 401 3.46 18.48 24.05
N HIS A 402 2.72 17.47 23.56
CA HIS A 402 1.40 17.09 24.06
C HIS A 402 1.40 15.77 24.85
N LYS A 403 2.59 15.24 25.17
CA LYS A 403 2.80 14.11 26.07
C LYS A 403 3.40 14.58 27.39
#